data_2e5b175866c17df59e90c2f296c8a3c5
#
_entry.id   2e5b175866c17df59e90c2f296c8a3c5
#
_cell.length_a   1.000
_cell.length_b   1.000
_cell.length_c   1.000
_cell.angle_alpha   90.00
_cell.angle_beta   90.00
_cell.angle_gamma   90.00
#
_symmetry.space_group_name_H-M   'P 1'
#
loop_
_entity.id
_entity.type
_entity.pdbx_description
1 polymer ?
#
loop_
_entity_poly.entity_id
_entity_poly.type
_entity_poly.pdbx_seq_one_letter_code
_entity_poly.pdbx_strand_id
1 'polypeptide(L)'
;MIAPCLGLPVLLLALLPCAASAVVVAGANGGGNTTNNTTSAQMTAQLGLTNTAFYNNVLPYSDAGSVYLGWATTSSGPRAYLLSAMHITLSNTMLINAVSYSVTRQSISGSDLALLTLANVDGIMPSLPVVNLATSTPSTGTSVIMAGFGRNRVQAATTNASVSDAITLTNGTGYTTTSPQVQRWGTNRTVAPSFIAPTATITVAGRTSTVTATQFDTPANNTWLTTSEAQAVLGDSGGGLFTTNGTLAGIVAAVSANGLEAEFGEKTFFTDIASYKTAVDNAIGYPLVPEPATSALIAFGTASALFFALRRRS
;
A
#
# COMPACT_ATOMS: atom_id res chain seq x y z
N MET A 1 3.10 62.93 20.87
CA MET A 1 3.63 62.25 19.69
C MET A 1 3.44 60.75 19.95
N ILE A 2 2.49 60.14 19.26
CA ILE A 2 2.15 58.71 19.40
C ILE A 2 2.67 58.03 18.13
N ALA A 3 3.62 57.11 18.27
CA ALA A 3 4.16 56.35 17.18
C ALA A 3 3.19 55.20 16.79
N PRO A 4 2.95 54.93 15.51
CA PRO A 4 2.12 53.84 15.10
C PRO A 4 2.92 52.52 15.13
N CYS A 5 2.38 51.48 15.81
CA CYS A 5 2.84 50.12 15.70
C CYS A 5 2.56 49.59 14.29
N LEU A 6 3.63 49.33 13.55
CA LEU A 6 3.57 48.57 12.30
C LEU A 6 3.31 47.09 12.65
N GLY A 7 2.08 46.63 12.42
CA GLY A 7 1.75 45.22 12.42
C GLY A 7 2.41 44.51 11.23
N LEU A 8 3.31 43.54 11.49
CA LEU A 8 3.81 42.63 10.48
C LEU A 8 2.66 41.72 10.00
N PRO A 9 2.42 41.58 8.69
CA PRO A 9 1.50 40.59 8.20
C PRO A 9 2.16 39.19 8.38
N VAL A 10 1.55 38.36 9.21
CA VAL A 10 1.88 36.92 9.27
C VAL A 10 1.43 36.31 7.95
N LEU A 11 2.39 36.06 7.07
CA LEU A 11 2.17 35.29 5.82
C LEU A 11 1.87 33.85 6.21
N LEU A 12 0.58 33.52 6.31
CA LEU A 12 0.11 32.14 6.46
C LEU A 12 0.41 31.38 5.17
N LEU A 13 1.58 30.74 5.11
CA LEU A 13 1.94 29.86 4.01
C LEU A 13 1.04 28.63 4.13
N ALA A 14 -0.06 28.63 3.39
CA ALA A 14 -0.89 27.44 3.22
C ALA A 14 -0.04 26.36 2.54
N LEU A 15 0.46 25.41 3.31
CA LEU A 15 1.00 24.16 2.79
C LEU A 15 -0.15 23.41 2.11
N LEU A 16 -0.32 23.64 0.82
CA LEU A 16 -1.15 22.79 -0.01
C LEU A 16 -0.59 21.37 0.11
N PRO A 17 -1.41 20.37 0.48
CA PRO A 17 -0.95 18.99 0.45
C PRO A 17 -0.55 18.66 -0.99
N CYS A 18 0.73 18.36 -1.19
CA CYS A 18 1.24 17.90 -2.46
C CYS A 18 0.60 16.54 -2.74
N ALA A 19 -0.38 16.49 -3.64
CA ALA A 19 -1.05 15.27 -4.04
C ALA A 19 -0.06 14.41 -4.83
N ALA A 20 0.35 13.30 -4.28
CA ALA A 20 1.30 12.35 -4.84
C ALA A 20 0.57 11.08 -5.36
N SER A 21 1.02 10.32 -6.34
CA SER A 21 0.29 9.21 -6.99
C SER A 21 1.04 7.89 -6.99
N ALA A 22 0.32 6.76 -7.02
CA ALA A 22 0.85 5.41 -7.04
C ALA A 22 0.10 4.51 -8.02
N VAL A 23 0.64 3.38 -8.38
CA VAL A 23 0.16 2.37 -9.33
C VAL A 23 -0.47 3.00 -10.57
N VAL A 24 0.09 2.80 -11.73
CA VAL A 24 -0.53 3.22 -12.98
C VAL A 24 -1.76 2.35 -13.23
N VAL A 25 -2.91 2.98 -13.40
CA VAL A 25 -4.18 2.30 -13.63
C VAL A 25 -4.68 2.62 -15.04
N ALA A 26 -4.98 1.59 -15.82
CA ALA A 26 -5.66 1.67 -17.11
C ALA A 26 -7.13 1.24 -16.99
N GLY A 27 -7.97 1.74 -17.87
CA GLY A 27 -9.39 1.38 -17.91
C GLY A 27 -10.33 2.51 -17.54
N ALA A 28 -11.64 2.27 -17.72
CA ALA A 28 -12.70 3.29 -17.64
C ALA A 28 -12.78 4.00 -16.28
N ASN A 29 -12.38 3.32 -15.19
CA ASN A 29 -12.51 3.84 -13.83
C ASN A 29 -11.22 4.45 -13.27
N GLY A 30 -10.05 4.12 -13.84
CA GLY A 30 -8.75 4.51 -13.29
C GLY A 30 -7.94 5.43 -14.18
N GLY A 31 -8.35 5.57 -15.43
CA GLY A 31 -7.57 6.26 -16.43
C GLY A 31 -7.42 7.74 -16.16
N GLY A 32 -6.22 8.17 -15.85
CA GLY A 32 -5.76 9.56 -15.96
C GLY A 32 -6.36 10.59 -15.01
N ASN A 33 -7.34 10.25 -14.19
CA ASN A 33 -7.86 11.18 -13.20
C ASN A 33 -7.05 11.05 -11.90
N THR A 34 -6.44 12.15 -11.45
CA THR A 34 -5.66 12.21 -10.22
C THR A 34 -6.47 11.87 -8.95
N THR A 35 -7.79 11.87 -9.04
CA THR A 35 -8.71 11.59 -7.93
C THR A 35 -9.32 10.20 -7.95
N ASN A 36 -9.15 9.42 -9.03
CA ASN A 36 -9.68 8.06 -9.10
C ASN A 36 -8.74 7.05 -8.42
N ASN A 37 -9.33 6.00 -7.86
CA ASN A 37 -8.62 4.91 -7.20
C ASN A 37 -7.70 5.36 -6.04
N THR A 38 -8.10 6.43 -5.34
CA THR A 38 -7.34 7.05 -4.25
C THR A 38 -7.94 6.83 -2.86
N THR A 39 -9.09 6.16 -2.77
CA THR A 39 -9.76 5.91 -1.48
C THR A 39 -10.33 4.49 -1.38
N SER A 40 -10.44 3.99 -0.14
CA SER A 40 -11.14 2.73 0.16
C SER A 40 -12.64 2.80 -0.18
N ALA A 41 -13.27 3.97 -0.07
CA ALA A 41 -14.67 4.18 -0.48
C ALA A 41 -14.87 3.98 -1.99
N GLN A 42 -13.96 4.49 -2.82
CA GLN A 42 -13.98 4.24 -4.25
C GLN A 42 -13.78 2.74 -4.56
N MET A 43 -12.89 2.06 -3.83
CA MET A 43 -12.68 0.62 -3.97
C MET A 43 -13.97 -0.16 -3.64
N THR A 44 -14.65 0.18 -2.54
CA THR A 44 -15.95 -0.40 -2.19
C THR A 44 -16.98 -0.18 -3.29
N ALA A 45 -17.12 1.06 -3.77
CA ALA A 45 -18.11 1.41 -4.79
C ALA A 45 -17.85 0.73 -6.13
N GLN A 46 -16.59 0.60 -6.55
CA GLN A 46 -16.23 0.04 -7.85
C GLN A 46 -16.17 -1.49 -7.87
N LEU A 47 -15.73 -2.12 -6.77
CA LEU A 47 -15.49 -3.56 -6.70
C LEU A 47 -16.55 -4.32 -5.89
N GLY A 48 -17.45 -3.62 -5.20
CA GLY A 48 -18.45 -4.24 -4.34
C GLY A 48 -17.90 -4.93 -3.09
N LEU A 49 -16.66 -4.60 -2.69
CA LEU A 49 -16.00 -5.24 -1.57
C LEU A 49 -16.50 -4.67 -0.25
N THR A 50 -16.73 -5.53 0.73
CA THR A 50 -17.16 -5.14 2.09
C THR A 50 -16.01 -4.79 3.01
N ASN A 51 -14.81 -5.35 2.75
CA ASN A 51 -13.59 -5.06 3.52
C ASN A 51 -12.56 -4.40 2.61
N THR A 52 -12.47 -3.08 2.68
CA THR A 52 -11.48 -2.27 1.95
C THR A 52 -10.57 -1.49 2.88
N ALA A 53 -10.69 -1.72 4.20
CA ALA A 53 -9.91 -1.01 5.21
C ALA A 53 -8.40 -1.26 5.09
N PHE A 54 -7.98 -2.42 4.56
CA PHE A 54 -6.58 -2.76 4.29
C PHE A 54 -5.88 -1.73 3.38
N TYR A 55 -6.62 -0.99 2.55
CA TYR A 55 -6.05 0.07 1.73
C TYR A 55 -5.38 1.16 2.57
N ASN A 56 -5.96 1.50 3.72
CA ASN A 56 -5.42 2.50 4.63
C ASN A 56 -4.12 2.04 5.31
N ASN A 57 -3.81 0.74 5.25
CA ASN A 57 -2.59 0.16 5.79
C ASN A 57 -1.39 0.31 4.84
N VAL A 58 -1.62 0.69 3.57
CA VAL A 58 -0.54 1.00 2.64
C VAL A 58 -0.09 2.43 2.92
N LEU A 59 1.13 2.60 3.37
CA LEU A 59 1.66 3.85 3.90
C LEU A 59 2.94 4.25 3.15
N PRO A 60 3.20 5.55 2.99
CA PRO A 60 4.46 6.02 2.43
C PRO A 60 5.61 5.71 3.40
N TYR A 61 6.73 5.23 2.86
CA TYR A 61 7.97 5.03 3.61
C TYR A 61 9.16 5.40 2.74
N SER A 62 9.92 6.43 3.14
CA SER A 62 11.00 6.99 2.33
C SER A 62 10.50 7.46 0.95
N ASP A 63 11.08 6.94 -0.12
CA ASP A 63 10.75 7.17 -1.53
C ASP A 63 9.86 6.07 -2.15
N ALA A 64 9.23 5.26 -1.30
CA ALA A 64 8.50 4.06 -1.69
C ALA A 64 7.28 3.81 -0.76
N GLY A 65 6.78 2.57 -0.74
CA GLY A 65 5.65 2.14 0.07
C GLY A 65 6.02 1.19 1.20
N SER A 66 5.05 0.97 2.09
CA SER A 66 5.05 -0.08 3.11
C SER A 66 3.63 -0.49 3.44
N VAL A 67 3.45 -1.66 4.04
CA VAL A 67 2.14 -2.17 4.48
C VAL A 67 2.16 -2.39 5.97
N TYR A 68 1.34 -1.64 6.70
CA TYR A 68 1.14 -1.80 8.13
C TYR A 68 0.42 -3.11 8.43
N LEU A 69 0.98 -3.92 9.33
CA LEU A 69 0.44 -5.23 9.69
C LEU A 69 -0.42 -5.19 10.97
N GLY A 70 -0.05 -4.35 11.91
CA GLY A 70 -0.62 -4.29 13.25
C GLY A 70 0.43 -3.87 14.26
N TRP A 71 0.08 -3.95 15.56
CA TRP A 71 1.01 -3.69 16.65
C TRP A 71 0.94 -4.80 17.72
N ALA A 72 1.95 -4.89 18.56
CA ALA A 72 1.99 -5.80 19.68
C ALA A 72 2.66 -5.13 20.89
N THR A 73 2.32 -5.60 22.10
CA THR A 73 3.03 -5.25 23.32
C THR A 73 4.23 -6.16 23.49
N THR A 74 5.42 -5.59 23.48
CA THR A 74 6.69 -6.30 23.70
C THR A 74 7.22 -6.03 25.11
N SER A 75 8.29 -6.73 25.52
CA SER A 75 8.98 -6.45 26.78
C SER A 75 9.57 -5.02 26.85
N SER A 76 9.77 -4.38 25.69
CA SER A 76 10.27 -3.00 25.56
C SER A 76 9.15 -1.97 25.29
N GLY A 77 7.90 -2.34 25.54
CA GLY A 77 6.71 -1.52 25.27
C GLY A 77 6.04 -1.83 23.94
N PRO A 78 4.98 -1.07 23.58
CA PRO A 78 4.25 -1.30 22.34
C PRO A 78 5.11 -1.01 21.10
N ARG A 79 4.96 -1.86 20.08
CA ARG A 79 5.63 -1.75 18.78
C ARG A 79 4.65 -2.01 17.66
N ALA A 80 4.71 -1.20 16.62
CA ALA A 80 3.97 -1.46 15.39
C ALA A 80 4.89 -2.06 14.32
N TYR A 81 4.31 -2.85 13.44
CA TYR A 81 5.05 -3.62 12.45
C TYR A 81 4.52 -3.35 11.04
N LEU A 82 5.44 -3.16 10.08
CA LEU A 82 5.12 -3.02 8.68
C LEU A 82 6.04 -3.91 7.84
N LEU A 83 5.56 -4.31 6.67
CA LEU A 83 6.40 -4.89 5.63
C LEU A 83 6.68 -3.87 4.54
N SER A 84 7.87 -3.93 3.99
CA SER A 84 8.31 -3.16 2.84
C SER A 84 9.33 -3.94 2.01
N ALA A 85 9.82 -3.36 0.91
CA ALA A 85 10.94 -3.94 0.17
C ALA A 85 12.27 -3.57 0.83
N MET A 86 13.23 -4.51 0.81
CA MET A 86 14.52 -4.28 1.47
C MET A 86 15.48 -3.43 0.61
N HIS A 87 15.27 -3.37 -0.70
CA HIS A 87 16.11 -2.59 -1.63
C HIS A 87 15.85 -1.08 -1.58
N ILE A 88 14.76 -0.61 -0.95
CA ILE A 88 14.45 0.81 -0.84
C ILE A 88 15.38 1.53 0.14
N THR A 89 15.44 2.86 0.02
CA THR A 89 16.23 3.71 0.93
C THR A 89 15.73 3.61 2.36
N LEU A 90 16.63 3.51 3.33
CA LEU A 90 16.28 3.51 4.74
C LEU A 90 15.93 4.92 5.22
N SER A 91 14.76 5.06 5.83
CA SER A 91 14.43 6.19 6.71
C SER A 91 14.37 5.73 8.16
N ASN A 92 14.96 6.49 9.06
CA ASN A 92 14.94 6.19 10.51
C ASN A 92 13.70 6.75 11.21
N THR A 93 12.84 7.45 10.46
CA THR A 93 11.59 8.02 10.97
C THR A 93 10.46 7.82 9.97
N MET A 94 9.23 7.74 10.49
CA MET A 94 8.01 7.66 9.71
C MET A 94 6.93 8.50 10.37
N LEU A 95 6.14 9.21 9.57
CA LEU A 95 5.02 10.00 10.04
C LEU A 95 3.71 9.30 9.66
N ILE A 96 2.87 8.98 10.65
CA ILE A 96 1.54 8.38 10.42
C ILE A 96 0.53 9.23 11.19
N ASN A 97 -0.46 9.79 10.48
CA ASN A 97 -1.51 10.64 11.07
C ASN A 97 -0.94 11.76 11.97
N ALA A 98 0.11 12.44 11.50
CA ALA A 98 0.84 13.50 12.21
C ALA A 98 1.60 13.05 13.48
N VAL A 99 1.66 11.75 13.78
CA VAL A 99 2.49 11.18 14.85
C VAL A 99 3.79 10.67 14.27
N SER A 100 4.92 11.05 14.88
CA SER A 100 6.26 10.62 14.47
C SER A 100 6.65 9.33 15.18
N TYR A 101 7.20 8.39 14.41
CA TYR A 101 7.71 7.11 14.89
C TYR A 101 9.18 6.96 14.52
N SER A 102 9.98 6.45 15.44
CA SER A 102 11.31 5.92 15.11
C SER A 102 11.14 4.58 14.41
N VAL A 103 11.97 4.32 13.38
CA VAL A 103 11.91 3.12 12.56
C VAL A 103 13.21 2.32 12.72
N THR A 104 13.07 1.05 13.02
CA THR A 104 14.15 0.08 12.83
C THR A 104 13.77 -0.89 11.71
N ARG A 105 14.77 -1.32 10.91
CA ARG A 105 14.57 -2.20 9.76
C ARG A 105 15.34 -3.50 9.94
N GLN A 106 14.65 -4.61 9.78
CA GLN A 106 15.19 -5.96 9.81
C GLN A 106 14.95 -6.65 8.46
N SER A 107 15.97 -7.28 7.90
CA SER A 107 15.83 -8.11 6.70
C SER A 107 15.16 -9.44 7.03
N ILE A 108 14.19 -9.86 6.22
CA ILE A 108 13.68 -11.22 6.24
C ILE A 108 14.59 -12.08 5.36
N SER A 109 15.20 -13.08 5.97
CA SER A 109 16.22 -13.94 5.32
C SER A 109 15.69 -14.58 4.04
N GLY A 110 16.55 -14.63 3.02
CA GLY A 110 16.23 -15.25 1.73
C GLY A 110 15.20 -14.48 0.91
N SER A 111 15.02 -13.17 1.16
CA SER A 111 14.07 -12.36 0.42
C SER A 111 14.48 -10.89 0.32
N ASP A 112 13.76 -10.15 -0.53
CA ASP A 112 13.77 -8.68 -0.59
C ASP A 112 12.74 -8.05 0.38
N LEU A 113 12.30 -8.77 1.43
CA LEU A 113 11.41 -8.22 2.45
C LEU A 113 12.17 -7.53 3.57
N ALA A 114 11.66 -6.39 3.97
CA ALA A 114 12.04 -5.67 5.18
C ALA A 114 10.87 -5.68 6.17
N LEU A 115 11.12 -6.12 7.40
CA LEU A 115 10.25 -5.85 8.54
C LEU A 115 10.66 -4.52 9.15
N LEU A 116 9.75 -3.57 9.16
CA LEU A 116 9.90 -2.28 9.84
C LEU A 116 9.21 -2.36 11.19
N THR A 117 9.94 -1.99 12.24
CA THR A 117 9.40 -1.89 13.60
C THR A 117 9.33 -0.41 13.99
N LEU A 118 8.16 0.06 14.36
CA LEU A 118 7.90 1.42 14.78
C LEU A 118 7.81 1.52 16.30
N ALA A 119 8.41 2.57 16.83
CA ALA A 119 8.27 2.96 18.22
C ALA A 119 7.93 4.46 18.31
N ASN A 120 7.04 4.80 19.23
CA ASN A 120 6.74 6.18 19.61
C ASN A 120 7.13 6.40 21.07
N VAL A 121 7.66 7.58 21.40
CA VAL A 121 8.14 7.90 22.75
C VAL A 121 7.01 7.91 23.79
N ASP A 122 5.81 8.25 23.37
CA ASP A 122 4.62 8.29 24.23
C ASP A 122 3.83 6.97 24.22
N GLY A 123 4.34 5.93 23.52
CA GLY A 123 3.67 4.64 23.39
C GLY A 123 2.42 4.65 22.51
N ILE A 124 2.18 5.73 21.76
CA ILE A 124 1.04 5.86 20.83
C ILE A 124 1.28 4.92 19.65
N MET A 125 0.31 4.05 19.35
CA MET A 125 0.35 3.17 18.17
C MET A 125 -0.58 3.67 17.08
N PRO A 126 -0.28 3.39 15.78
CA PRO A 126 -1.17 3.75 14.69
C PRO A 126 -2.55 3.11 14.86
N SER A 127 -3.61 3.90 14.68
CA SER A 127 -4.99 3.43 14.67
C SER A 127 -5.34 2.93 13.27
N LEU A 128 -4.91 1.71 12.94
CA LEU A 128 -5.12 1.04 11.65
C LEU A 128 -5.45 -0.44 11.90
N PRO A 129 -6.32 -1.05 11.07
CA PRO A 129 -6.71 -2.44 11.25
C PRO A 129 -5.52 -3.40 11.09
N VAL A 130 -5.59 -4.57 11.71
CA VAL A 130 -4.64 -5.66 11.48
C VAL A 130 -4.85 -6.22 10.07
N VAL A 131 -3.76 -6.44 9.34
CA VAL A 131 -3.76 -7.10 8.04
C VAL A 131 -3.33 -8.55 8.20
N ASN A 132 -4.14 -9.47 7.69
CA ASN A 132 -3.80 -10.88 7.65
C ASN A 132 -2.76 -11.17 6.56
N LEU A 133 -1.80 -12.04 6.85
CA LEU A 133 -0.82 -12.53 5.90
C LEU A 133 -1.34 -13.80 5.21
N ALA A 134 -1.15 -13.89 3.89
CA ALA A 134 -1.53 -15.08 3.13
C ALA A 134 -0.76 -16.33 3.61
N THR A 135 -1.47 -17.45 3.70
CA THR A 135 -0.92 -18.76 4.06
C THR A 135 -0.64 -19.64 2.84
N SER A 136 -1.08 -19.21 1.68
CA SER A 136 -0.82 -19.86 0.39
C SER A 136 -0.66 -18.80 -0.70
N THR A 137 0.21 -19.08 -1.66
CA THR A 137 0.39 -18.25 -2.86
C THR A 137 -0.91 -18.24 -3.67
N PRO A 138 -1.38 -17.07 -4.12
CA PRO A 138 -2.55 -17.00 -5.00
C PRO A 138 -2.34 -17.84 -6.27
N SER A 139 -3.32 -18.66 -6.62
CA SER A 139 -3.27 -19.43 -7.86
C SER A 139 -3.40 -18.52 -9.09
N THR A 140 -2.88 -18.99 -10.23
CA THR A 140 -3.03 -18.29 -11.51
C THR A 140 -4.48 -17.92 -11.79
N GLY A 141 -4.69 -16.68 -12.27
CA GLY A 141 -6.01 -16.16 -12.56
C GLY A 141 -6.77 -15.61 -11.35
N THR A 142 -6.19 -15.70 -10.14
CA THR A 142 -6.80 -15.09 -8.95
C THR A 142 -6.87 -13.57 -9.10
N SER A 143 -8.08 -13.00 -8.91
CA SER A 143 -8.26 -11.56 -8.86
C SER A 143 -7.59 -10.98 -7.62
N VAL A 144 -6.81 -9.93 -7.82
CA VAL A 144 -6.01 -9.28 -6.77
C VAL A 144 -6.14 -7.76 -6.87
N ILE A 145 -5.79 -7.11 -5.78
CA ILE A 145 -5.76 -5.65 -5.66
C ILE A 145 -4.33 -5.24 -5.36
N MET A 146 -3.82 -4.33 -6.18
CA MET A 146 -2.51 -3.72 -6.00
C MET A 146 -2.71 -2.35 -5.36
N ALA A 147 -1.90 -2.03 -4.36
CA ALA A 147 -1.90 -0.71 -3.75
C ALA A 147 -0.48 -0.27 -3.41
N GLY A 148 -0.15 0.97 -3.76
CA GLY A 148 1.22 1.47 -3.63
C GLY A 148 1.30 3.00 -3.56
N PHE A 149 2.55 3.50 -3.61
CA PHE A 149 2.92 4.92 -3.55
C PHE A 149 3.91 5.32 -4.67
N GLY A 150 3.80 4.73 -5.86
CA GLY A 150 4.66 5.02 -6.99
C GLY A 150 4.39 6.36 -7.70
N ARG A 151 4.95 6.51 -8.88
CA ARG A 151 4.73 7.67 -9.74
C ARG A 151 3.34 7.63 -10.36
N ASN A 152 2.82 8.81 -10.64
CA ASN A 152 1.53 8.96 -11.31
C ASN A 152 1.67 8.76 -12.83
N ARG A 153 0.62 8.24 -13.47
CA ARG A 153 0.47 8.30 -14.91
C ARG A 153 0.42 9.75 -15.37
N VAL A 154 1.16 10.08 -16.44
CA VAL A 154 0.99 11.36 -17.12
C VAL A 154 -0.40 11.39 -17.71
N GLN A 155 -1.20 12.35 -17.28
CA GLN A 155 -2.57 12.51 -17.77
C GLN A 155 -2.54 13.05 -19.19
N ALA A 156 -3.21 12.37 -20.12
CA ALA A 156 -3.60 13.00 -21.37
C ALA A 156 -4.51 14.21 -21.08
N ALA A 157 -4.51 15.22 -21.94
CA ALA A 157 -5.24 16.47 -21.75
C ALA A 157 -6.78 16.32 -21.67
N THR A 158 -7.31 15.09 -21.78
CA THR A 158 -8.74 14.78 -21.75
C THR A 158 -9.15 14.16 -20.41
N THR A 159 -10.31 14.57 -19.91
CA THR A 159 -10.84 14.21 -18.57
C THR A 159 -11.23 12.76 -18.38
N ASN A 160 -11.24 11.95 -19.45
CA ASN A 160 -11.58 10.52 -19.45
C ASN A 160 -10.45 9.72 -20.08
N ALA A 161 -9.34 9.55 -19.35
CA ALA A 161 -8.26 8.70 -19.81
C ALA A 161 -8.76 7.25 -19.91
N SER A 162 -8.90 6.77 -21.12
CA SER A 162 -9.23 5.39 -21.48
C SER A 162 -7.95 4.67 -21.94
N VAL A 163 -8.07 3.40 -22.24
CA VAL A 163 -6.96 2.65 -22.87
C VAL A 163 -6.53 3.28 -24.21
N SER A 164 -7.42 4.08 -24.85
CA SER A 164 -7.10 4.84 -26.06
C SER A 164 -6.07 5.96 -25.86
N ASP A 165 -5.75 6.35 -24.61
CA ASP A 165 -4.74 7.36 -24.31
C ASP A 165 -3.32 6.77 -24.14
N ALA A 166 -3.17 5.46 -24.34
CA ALA A 166 -1.87 4.82 -24.37
C ALA A 166 -1.05 5.34 -25.57
N ILE A 167 0.22 5.63 -25.33
CA ILE A 167 1.15 6.11 -26.33
C ILE A 167 2.15 5.01 -26.71
N THR A 168 2.81 5.16 -27.84
CA THR A 168 3.95 4.31 -28.21
C THR A 168 5.14 4.69 -27.33
N LEU A 169 5.67 3.71 -26.62
CA LEU A 169 6.87 3.79 -25.78
C LEU A 169 8.05 3.13 -26.52
N THR A 170 9.22 3.13 -25.88
CA THR A 170 10.44 2.58 -26.48
C THR A 170 10.33 1.10 -26.82
N ASN A 171 9.64 0.31 -25.98
CA ASN A 171 9.52 -1.14 -26.12
C ASN A 171 8.08 -1.62 -26.38
N GLY A 172 7.09 -0.71 -26.45
CA GLY A 172 5.70 -1.14 -26.60
C GLY A 172 4.70 0.02 -26.59
N THR A 173 3.52 -0.25 -26.05
CA THR A 173 2.44 0.73 -25.88
C THR A 173 2.08 0.79 -24.39
N GLY A 174 1.86 1.98 -23.86
CA GLY A 174 1.54 2.15 -22.45
C GLY A 174 1.46 3.61 -22.03
N TYR A 175 1.96 3.90 -20.84
CA TYR A 175 1.88 5.23 -20.22
C TYR A 175 3.21 5.66 -19.65
N THR A 176 3.60 6.90 -19.89
CA THR A 176 4.69 7.55 -19.13
C THR A 176 4.22 7.93 -17.74
N THR A 177 5.16 8.08 -16.83
CA THR A 177 4.89 8.44 -15.42
C THR A 177 5.56 9.73 -15.02
N THR A 178 5.03 10.40 -14.00
CA THR A 178 5.54 11.66 -13.45
C THR A 178 5.42 11.71 -11.93
N SER A 179 6.21 12.57 -11.30
CA SER A 179 5.99 12.99 -9.90
C SER A 179 4.79 13.94 -9.83
N PRO A 180 4.18 14.13 -8.67
CA PRO A 180 4.49 13.55 -7.37
C PRO A 180 3.93 12.13 -7.18
N GLN A 181 4.21 11.51 -5.99
CA GLN A 181 3.69 10.20 -5.57
C GLN A 181 2.40 10.37 -4.73
N VAL A 182 1.35 9.56 -4.97
CA VAL A 182 0.19 9.39 -4.05
C VAL A 182 -0.15 7.92 -3.85
N GLN A 183 -0.91 7.62 -2.82
CA GLN A 183 -1.52 6.31 -2.66
C GLN A 183 -2.59 6.07 -3.72
N ARG A 184 -2.48 4.93 -4.40
CA ARG A 184 -3.51 4.41 -5.33
C ARG A 184 -3.68 2.92 -5.18
N TRP A 185 -4.80 2.44 -5.71
CA TRP A 185 -5.07 1.03 -5.90
C TRP A 185 -5.53 0.77 -7.33
N GLY A 186 -5.34 -0.44 -7.77
CA GLY A 186 -5.91 -0.98 -8.99
C GLY A 186 -6.06 -2.47 -8.87
N THR A 187 -6.67 -3.08 -9.86
CA THR A 187 -6.93 -4.52 -9.91
C THR A 187 -6.08 -5.18 -10.96
N ASN A 188 -5.83 -6.47 -10.78
CA ASN A 188 -5.16 -7.29 -11.77
C ASN A 188 -5.48 -8.77 -11.49
N ARG A 189 -4.89 -9.69 -12.25
CA ARG A 189 -4.91 -11.12 -12.00
C ARG A 189 -3.50 -11.68 -11.92
N THR A 190 -3.32 -12.66 -11.05
CA THR A 190 -2.05 -13.37 -10.96
C THR A 190 -1.78 -14.17 -12.23
N VAL A 191 -0.54 -14.18 -12.69
CA VAL A 191 -0.09 -14.99 -13.82
C VAL A 191 0.59 -16.27 -13.35
N ALA A 192 0.65 -17.27 -14.26
CA ALA A 192 1.30 -18.55 -13.96
C ALA A 192 2.81 -18.36 -13.72
N PRO A 193 3.41 -19.12 -12.78
CA PRO A 193 4.86 -19.07 -12.52
C PRO A 193 5.71 -19.29 -13.78
N SER A 194 5.23 -20.04 -14.77
CA SER A 194 5.90 -20.26 -16.05
C SER A 194 6.17 -18.99 -16.85
N PHE A 195 5.45 -17.90 -16.57
CA PHE A 195 5.74 -16.57 -17.12
C PHE A 195 6.90 -15.85 -16.41
N ILE A 196 7.36 -16.37 -15.29
CA ILE A 196 8.38 -15.76 -14.42
C ILE A 196 9.72 -16.49 -14.55
N ALA A 197 10.06 -17.05 -15.70
CA ALA A 197 11.23 -17.94 -15.86
C ALA A 197 11.14 -19.28 -15.08
N PRO A 198 12.05 -20.27 -15.27
CA PRO A 198 11.89 -21.65 -14.77
C PRO A 198 11.89 -21.79 -13.24
N THR A 199 12.21 -20.75 -12.52
CA THR A 199 12.07 -20.68 -11.05
C THR A 199 11.19 -19.49 -10.72
N ALA A 200 10.16 -19.65 -9.91
CA ALA A 200 9.31 -18.55 -9.45
C ALA A 200 10.10 -17.61 -8.49
N THR A 201 11.29 -17.16 -8.91
CA THR A 201 12.20 -16.31 -8.14
C THR A 201 12.75 -15.18 -8.99
N ILE A 202 12.99 -14.04 -8.36
CA ILE A 202 13.73 -12.91 -8.94
C ILE A 202 14.82 -12.45 -7.98
N THR A 203 15.84 -11.78 -8.53
CA THR A 203 16.90 -11.16 -7.72
C THR A 203 16.82 -9.64 -7.88
N VAL A 204 16.63 -8.92 -6.78
CA VAL A 204 16.62 -7.47 -6.71
C VAL A 204 17.69 -7.01 -5.74
N ALA A 205 18.56 -6.10 -6.15
CA ALA A 205 19.66 -5.58 -5.34
C ALA A 205 20.47 -6.69 -4.62
N GLY A 206 20.73 -7.81 -5.32
CA GLY A 206 21.49 -8.96 -4.79
C GLY A 206 20.70 -9.87 -3.84
N ARG A 207 19.40 -9.68 -3.69
CA ARG A 207 18.49 -10.51 -2.85
C ARG A 207 17.55 -11.31 -3.72
N THR A 208 17.56 -12.63 -3.56
CA THR A 208 16.66 -13.52 -4.32
C THR A 208 15.41 -13.79 -3.51
N SER A 209 14.25 -13.60 -4.13
CA SER A 209 12.94 -13.81 -3.51
C SER A 209 12.10 -14.77 -4.34
N THR A 210 11.33 -15.64 -3.67
CA THR A 210 10.17 -16.29 -4.29
C THR A 210 9.10 -15.23 -4.54
N VAL A 211 8.52 -15.24 -5.74
CA VAL A 211 7.57 -14.21 -6.16
C VAL A 211 6.29 -14.79 -6.76
N THR A 212 5.21 -14.02 -6.64
CA THR A 212 4.04 -14.06 -7.51
C THR A 212 4.08 -12.86 -8.45
N ALA A 213 3.34 -12.90 -9.55
CA ALA A 213 3.32 -11.81 -10.51
C ALA A 213 1.93 -11.51 -11.03
N THR A 214 1.77 -10.30 -11.54
CA THR A 214 0.64 -9.87 -12.37
C THR A 214 1.18 -9.40 -13.73
N GLN A 215 0.33 -9.32 -14.74
CA GLN A 215 0.67 -8.78 -16.04
C GLN A 215 -0.27 -7.61 -16.35
N PHE A 216 0.27 -6.55 -16.93
CA PHE A 216 -0.49 -5.37 -17.33
C PHE A 216 -1.08 -5.62 -18.73
N ASP A 217 -2.35 -5.96 -18.77
CA ASP A 217 -2.99 -6.43 -20.00
C ASP A 217 -3.61 -5.29 -20.82
N THR A 218 -3.63 -5.47 -22.16
CA THR A 218 -4.36 -4.60 -23.07
C THR A 218 -5.79 -5.11 -23.28
N PRO A 219 -6.74 -4.27 -23.68
CA PRO A 219 -8.07 -4.71 -24.09
C PRO A 219 -8.05 -5.72 -25.25
N ALA A 220 -7.03 -5.69 -26.08
CA ALA A 220 -6.86 -6.64 -27.19
C ALA A 220 -6.51 -8.06 -26.73
N ASN A 221 -5.82 -8.17 -25.58
CA ASN A 221 -5.44 -9.45 -24.98
C ASN A 221 -6.43 -9.97 -23.93
N ASN A 222 -7.50 -9.38 -23.78
CA ASN A 222 -8.78 -9.49 -23.06
C ASN A 222 -9.06 -10.68 -22.10
N THR A 223 -8.19 -11.65 -21.94
CA THR A 223 -8.44 -12.82 -21.08
C THR A 223 -8.30 -12.52 -19.59
N TRP A 224 -7.56 -11.48 -19.24
CA TRP A 224 -7.19 -11.13 -17.85
C TRP A 224 -7.51 -9.70 -17.46
N LEU A 225 -7.97 -8.87 -18.40
CA LEU A 225 -8.26 -7.45 -18.19
C LEU A 225 -9.30 -7.24 -17.09
N THR A 226 -8.98 -6.36 -16.15
CA THR A 226 -9.88 -5.90 -15.10
C THR A 226 -10.36 -4.48 -15.36
N THR A 227 -11.41 -4.04 -14.67
CA THR A 227 -11.97 -2.68 -14.85
C THR A 227 -11.03 -1.56 -14.40
N SER A 228 -10.03 -1.88 -13.58
CA SER A 228 -9.03 -0.96 -13.05
C SER A 228 -7.66 -1.61 -13.13
N GLU A 229 -7.33 -2.11 -14.32
CA GLU A 229 -6.07 -2.82 -14.60
C GLU A 229 -4.88 -1.99 -14.17
N ALA A 230 -3.95 -2.59 -13.43
CA ALA A 230 -2.87 -1.85 -12.80
C ALA A 230 -1.50 -2.48 -12.99
N GLN A 231 -0.49 -1.61 -13.09
CA GLN A 231 0.93 -1.95 -13.04
C GLN A 231 1.64 -1.09 -12.00
N ALA A 232 2.56 -1.69 -11.26
CA ALA A 232 3.47 -0.94 -10.41
C ALA A 232 4.52 -0.20 -11.26
N VAL A 233 4.98 0.93 -10.74
CA VAL A 233 6.01 1.78 -11.34
C VAL A 233 7.01 2.23 -10.28
N LEU A 234 7.99 3.06 -10.65
CA LEU A 234 8.99 3.57 -9.72
C LEU A 234 8.34 4.24 -8.50
N GLY A 235 8.72 3.78 -7.30
CA GLY A 235 8.19 4.22 -6.02
C GLY A 235 7.10 3.31 -5.44
N ASP A 236 6.56 2.34 -6.21
CA ASP A 236 5.63 1.34 -5.68
C ASP A 236 6.29 0.22 -4.88
N SER A 237 7.62 0.11 -4.92
CA SER A 237 8.38 -0.83 -4.09
C SER A 237 7.90 -0.79 -2.64
N GLY A 238 7.64 -1.95 -2.03
CA GLY A 238 7.08 -2.03 -0.68
C GLY A 238 5.57 -1.88 -0.58
N GLY A 239 4.87 -1.49 -1.65
CA GLY A 239 3.41 -1.53 -1.74
C GLY A 239 2.86 -2.96 -1.68
N GLY A 240 1.56 -3.11 -1.49
CA GLY A 240 0.91 -4.40 -1.23
C GLY A 240 0.15 -4.98 -2.42
N LEU A 241 0.22 -6.31 -2.55
CA LEU A 241 -0.72 -7.12 -3.31
C LEU A 241 -1.68 -7.80 -2.34
N PHE A 242 -2.97 -7.55 -2.50
CA PHE A 242 -4.02 -8.09 -1.64
C PHE A 242 -4.96 -8.99 -2.42
N THR A 243 -5.47 -10.01 -1.76
CA THR A 243 -6.64 -10.73 -2.25
C THR A 243 -7.89 -9.88 -2.06
N THR A 244 -9.00 -10.22 -2.70
CA THR A 244 -10.26 -9.45 -2.61
C THR A 244 -10.88 -9.42 -1.22
N ASN A 245 -10.46 -10.29 -0.29
CA ASN A 245 -10.86 -10.27 1.12
C ASN A 245 -9.91 -9.44 2.01
N GLY A 246 -8.90 -8.77 1.44
CA GLY A 246 -7.97 -7.90 2.15
C GLY A 246 -6.76 -8.62 2.78
N THR A 247 -6.51 -9.89 2.45
CA THR A 247 -5.31 -10.62 2.90
C THR A 247 -4.10 -10.18 2.08
N LEU A 248 -3.00 -9.83 2.73
CA LEU A 248 -1.74 -9.45 2.07
C LEU A 248 -1.07 -10.71 1.49
N ALA A 249 -0.98 -10.75 0.17
CA ALA A 249 -0.41 -11.87 -0.58
C ALA A 249 1.00 -11.60 -1.10
N GLY A 250 1.38 -10.32 -1.28
CA GLY A 250 2.71 -9.97 -1.80
C GLY A 250 3.11 -8.54 -1.46
N ILE A 251 4.42 -8.29 -1.54
CA ILE A 251 5.03 -6.95 -1.45
C ILE A 251 5.71 -6.64 -2.79
N VAL A 252 5.42 -5.49 -3.37
CA VAL A 252 6.02 -5.04 -4.65
C VAL A 252 7.54 -5.03 -4.53
N ALA A 253 8.20 -5.80 -5.39
CA ALA A 253 9.65 -5.94 -5.43
C ALA A 253 10.27 -5.38 -6.73
N ALA A 254 9.64 -5.61 -7.89
CA ALA A 254 10.17 -5.18 -9.17
C ALA A 254 9.07 -5.10 -10.25
N VAL A 255 9.43 -4.47 -11.36
CA VAL A 255 8.68 -4.50 -12.62
C VAL A 255 9.61 -4.94 -13.74
N SER A 256 9.08 -5.58 -14.79
CA SER A 256 9.87 -5.97 -15.96
C SER A 256 10.10 -4.79 -16.92
N ALA A 257 9.20 -3.79 -16.87
CA ALA A 257 9.36 -2.54 -17.61
C ALA A 257 10.47 -1.64 -17.03
N ASN A 258 10.82 -0.62 -17.77
CA ASN A 258 11.58 0.52 -17.25
C ASN A 258 10.70 1.26 -16.21
N GLY A 259 11.00 1.23 -14.95
CA GLY A 259 10.15 1.73 -13.86
C GLY A 259 9.60 3.16 -13.97
N LEU A 260 9.94 3.90 -15.04
CA LEU A 260 9.38 5.22 -15.39
C LEU A 260 8.19 5.13 -16.34
N GLU A 261 7.86 3.95 -16.82
CA GLU A 261 6.82 3.66 -17.81
C GLU A 261 5.97 2.48 -17.33
N ALA A 262 4.69 2.50 -17.67
CA ALA A 262 3.78 1.36 -17.50
C ALA A 262 3.44 0.84 -18.89
N GLU A 263 4.01 -0.29 -19.25
CA GLU A 263 3.91 -0.88 -20.58
C GLU A 263 2.97 -2.09 -20.57
N PHE A 264 2.07 -2.16 -21.53
CA PHE A 264 1.21 -3.33 -21.69
C PHE A 264 2.02 -4.57 -22.05
N GLY A 265 1.67 -5.70 -21.42
CA GLY A 265 2.38 -6.97 -21.54
C GLY A 265 3.47 -7.16 -20.49
N GLU A 266 3.89 -6.08 -19.83
CA GLU A 266 4.90 -6.13 -18.78
C GLU A 266 4.34 -6.60 -17.43
N LYS A 267 5.23 -7.01 -16.54
CA LYS A 267 4.87 -7.66 -15.27
C LYS A 267 5.28 -6.84 -14.07
N THR A 268 4.43 -6.92 -13.04
CA THR A 268 4.81 -6.56 -11.67
C THR A 268 5.10 -7.82 -10.88
N PHE A 269 6.24 -7.85 -10.20
CA PHE A 269 6.67 -8.94 -9.33
C PHE A 269 6.49 -8.55 -7.87
N PHE A 270 5.93 -9.47 -7.10
CA PHE A 270 5.70 -9.31 -5.68
C PHE A 270 6.42 -10.41 -4.92
N THR A 271 7.20 -10.07 -3.91
CA THR A 271 7.71 -11.08 -2.99
C THR A 271 6.52 -11.80 -2.34
N ASP A 272 6.42 -13.12 -2.54
CA ASP A 272 5.29 -13.95 -2.12
C ASP A 272 5.26 -14.10 -0.60
N ILE A 273 4.24 -13.53 0.03
CA ILE A 273 4.12 -13.53 1.49
C ILE A 273 3.96 -14.94 2.06
N ALA A 274 3.24 -15.82 1.37
CA ALA A 274 3.04 -17.20 1.85
C ALA A 274 4.35 -17.95 2.04
N SER A 275 5.31 -17.73 1.14
CA SER A 275 6.66 -18.33 1.22
C SER A 275 7.47 -17.84 2.41
N TYR A 276 7.20 -16.65 2.92
CA TYR A 276 7.97 -16.01 4.00
C TYR A 276 7.19 -15.76 5.28
N LYS A 277 5.90 -16.15 5.32
CA LYS A 277 5.02 -15.89 6.46
C LYS A 277 5.62 -16.33 7.80
N THR A 278 6.13 -17.57 7.87
CA THR A 278 6.74 -18.09 9.09
C THR A 278 7.97 -17.25 9.52
N ALA A 279 8.79 -16.79 8.58
CA ALA A 279 9.93 -15.96 8.89
C ALA A 279 9.50 -14.56 9.37
N VAL A 280 8.43 -14.00 8.80
CA VAL A 280 7.83 -12.73 9.26
C VAL A 280 7.24 -12.88 10.65
N ASP A 281 6.43 -13.91 10.89
CA ASP A 281 5.82 -14.18 12.21
C ASP A 281 6.90 -14.36 13.29
N ASN A 282 7.96 -15.12 12.99
CA ASN A 282 9.09 -15.31 13.91
C ASN A 282 9.86 -14.00 14.17
N ALA A 283 10.00 -13.14 13.17
CA ALA A 283 10.68 -11.85 13.32
C ALA A 283 9.85 -10.86 14.16
N ILE A 284 8.52 -10.90 14.06
CA ILE A 284 7.61 -10.15 14.93
C ILE A 284 7.66 -10.71 16.36
N GLY A 285 7.61 -12.04 16.51
CA GLY A 285 7.74 -12.76 17.80
C GLY A 285 6.58 -12.58 18.78
N TYR A 286 5.55 -11.83 18.42
CA TYR A 286 4.39 -11.49 19.25
C TYR A 286 3.10 -11.54 18.43
N PRO A 287 1.95 -11.95 19.04
CA PRO A 287 0.67 -11.85 18.37
C PRO A 287 0.30 -10.38 18.15
N LEU A 288 -0.08 -10.06 16.92
CA LEU A 288 -0.58 -8.73 16.60
C LEU A 288 -1.96 -8.51 17.24
N VAL A 289 -2.14 -7.35 17.85
CA VAL A 289 -3.38 -6.99 18.55
C VAL A 289 -4.32 -6.32 17.56
N PRO A 290 -5.53 -6.87 17.32
CA PRO A 290 -6.58 -6.14 16.63
C PRO A 290 -6.95 -4.90 17.43
N GLU A 291 -7.21 -3.77 16.78
CA GLU A 291 -7.77 -2.63 17.46
C GLU A 291 -9.08 -3.02 18.16
N PRO A 292 -9.26 -2.60 19.43
CA PRO A 292 -10.57 -2.73 20.05
C PRO A 292 -11.55 -1.93 19.18
N ALA A 293 -12.50 -2.63 18.56
CA ALA A 293 -13.52 -1.96 17.78
C ALA A 293 -14.13 -0.85 18.66
N THR A 294 -14.17 0.38 18.17
CA THR A 294 -14.70 1.54 18.89
C THR A 294 -16.09 1.26 19.44
N SER A 295 -16.87 0.41 18.75
CA SER A 295 -18.14 -0.15 19.19
C SER A 295 -18.04 -0.99 20.48
N ALA A 296 -16.98 -1.76 20.68
CA ALA A 296 -16.77 -2.52 21.93
C ALA A 296 -16.48 -1.58 23.11
N LEU A 297 -15.67 -0.55 22.88
CA LEU A 297 -15.37 0.46 23.92
C LEU A 297 -16.61 1.26 24.31
N ILE A 298 -17.45 1.64 23.33
CA ILE A 298 -18.73 2.32 23.56
C ILE A 298 -19.68 1.39 24.31
N ALA A 299 -19.77 0.10 23.93
CA ALA A 299 -20.61 -0.89 24.59
C ALA A 299 -20.18 -1.10 26.05
N PHE A 300 -18.87 -1.20 26.33
CA PHE A 300 -18.37 -1.27 27.71
C PHE A 300 -18.62 0.02 28.49
N GLY A 301 -18.41 1.18 27.89
CA GLY A 301 -18.70 2.48 28.50
C GLY A 301 -20.17 2.65 28.86
N THR A 302 -21.07 2.32 27.95
CA THR A 302 -22.53 2.40 28.18
C THR A 302 -23.03 1.38 29.20
N ALA A 303 -22.52 0.13 29.17
CA ALA A 303 -22.86 -0.89 30.16
C ALA A 303 -22.39 -0.50 31.56
N SER A 304 -21.19 0.04 31.69
CA SER A 304 -20.65 0.56 32.95
C SER A 304 -21.47 1.73 33.49
N ALA A 305 -21.82 2.70 32.64
CA ALA A 305 -22.64 3.84 33.02
C ALA A 305 -24.05 3.40 33.49
N LEU A 306 -24.67 2.44 32.80
CA LEU A 306 -25.97 1.87 33.17
C LEU A 306 -25.89 1.15 34.51
N PHE A 307 -24.83 0.36 34.74
CA PHE A 307 -24.61 -0.33 36.01
C PHE A 307 -24.49 0.64 37.20
N PHE A 308 -23.73 1.72 37.05
CA PHE A 308 -23.60 2.77 38.07
C PHE A 308 -24.90 3.54 38.28
N ALA A 309 -25.68 3.79 37.23
CA ALA A 309 -26.98 4.45 37.34
C ALA A 309 -28.03 3.60 38.10
N LEU A 310 -28.05 2.28 37.87
CA LEU A 310 -28.93 1.34 38.57
C LEU A 310 -28.54 1.18 40.04
N ARG A 311 -27.25 1.17 40.36
CA ARG A 311 -26.74 1.04 41.74
C ARG A 311 -27.03 2.27 42.62
N ARG A 312 -27.27 3.44 42.04
CA ARG A 312 -27.64 4.67 42.76
C ARG A 312 -29.12 4.77 43.07
N ARG A 313 -29.96 3.86 42.56
CA ARG A 313 -31.42 3.84 42.76
C ARG A 313 -31.89 2.74 43.74
N SER A 314 -31.00 1.91 44.20
CA SER A 314 -31.16 0.93 45.28
C SER A 314 -30.50 1.45 46.58
#